data_23f2faac1f99804918c1e38319ce1fb2
#
_entry.id   23f2faac1f99804918c1e38319ce1fb2
#
_cell.length_a   1.000
_cell.length_b   1.000
_cell.length_c   1.000
_cell.angle_alpha   90.00
_cell.angle_beta   90.00
_cell.angle_gamma   90.00
#
_symmetry.space_group_name_H-M   'P 1'
#
loop_
_entity.id
_entity.type
_entity.pdbx_description
1 polymer ?
#
loop_
_entity_poly.entity_id
_entity_poly.type
_entity_poly.pdbx_seq_one_letter_code
_entity_poly.pdbx_strand_id
1 'polypeptide(L)'
;LADWLRLALGSAIVPPLLGGVLVVLLTPGDDPLRAFLIWVLSESIGALALVPLGLLFKPHYLLRHRNPRLLFESLLTLAITLTLSWLSMLYLPWPFTFIIVLLMWSAVRLPRMEAFLIFLTTVMMVSLMMAADPSLLATPRTYLMSHMPWLPFLLILLPANIMTMVMYAFRAERKHISESETHFRNAMEYSAIGMALVGTEGQWLQTNKALCQFLGYSQEELRGLTFQQLTWPEDLNKDLQQVEKLISGEINTYSMEKRYYN
;
A
#
# COMPACT_ATOMS: atom_id res chain seq x y z
N LEU A 1 -1.98 10.73 -2.30
CA LEU A 1 -1.50 10.27 -0.98
C LEU A 1 -1.14 11.45 -0.08
N ALA A 2 -0.35 12.41 -0.60
CA ALA A 2 0.09 13.59 0.17
C ALA A 2 -1.08 14.43 0.70
N ASP A 3 -2.09 14.68 -0.12
CA ASP A 3 -3.26 15.48 0.29
C ASP A 3 -4.13 14.74 1.31
N TRP A 4 -4.28 13.44 1.15
CA TRP A 4 -4.97 12.62 2.13
C TRP A 4 -4.24 12.60 3.48
N LEU A 5 -2.90 12.48 3.47
CA LEU A 5 -2.07 12.52 4.67
C LEU A 5 -2.17 13.88 5.38
N ARG A 6 -2.13 14.97 4.61
CA ARG A 6 -2.30 16.35 5.13
C ARG A 6 -3.66 16.53 5.78
N LEU A 7 -4.74 16.06 5.15
CA LEU A 7 -6.09 16.17 5.69
C LEU A 7 -6.27 15.31 6.93
N ALA A 8 -5.79 14.06 6.92
CA ALA A 8 -5.89 13.16 8.06
C ALA A 8 -5.08 13.67 9.26
N LEU A 9 -3.83 14.09 9.04
CA LEU A 9 -3.00 14.67 10.10
C LEU A 9 -3.53 16.03 10.56
N GLY A 10 -3.95 16.89 9.65
CA GLY A 10 -4.52 18.18 9.99
C GLY A 10 -5.77 18.05 10.85
N SER A 11 -6.68 17.13 10.51
CA SER A 11 -7.89 16.85 11.31
C SER A 11 -7.61 16.15 12.63
N ALA A 12 -6.53 15.38 12.72
CA ALA A 12 -6.14 14.70 13.97
C ALA A 12 -5.34 15.59 14.93
N ILE A 13 -4.81 16.71 14.47
CA ILE A 13 -3.94 17.60 15.27
C ILE A 13 -4.63 18.92 15.59
N VAL A 14 -5.18 19.61 14.60
CA VAL A 14 -5.67 21.01 14.77
C VAL A 14 -6.90 21.09 15.69
N PRO A 15 -7.99 20.32 15.47
CA PRO A 15 -9.15 20.37 16.36
C PRO A 15 -8.85 19.97 17.79
N PRO A 16 -8.09 18.86 18.06
CA PRO A 16 -7.69 18.49 19.42
C PRO A 16 -6.90 19.57 20.16
N LEU A 17 -5.97 20.26 19.49
CA LEU A 17 -5.22 21.35 20.11
C LEU A 17 -6.13 22.52 20.49
N LEU A 18 -7.03 22.94 19.61
CA LEU A 18 -7.99 24.02 19.89
C LEU A 18 -8.96 23.63 21.02
N GLY A 19 -9.48 22.41 20.99
CA GLY A 19 -10.34 21.87 22.06
C GLY A 19 -9.62 21.77 23.39
N GLY A 20 -8.36 21.33 23.39
CA GLY A 20 -7.54 21.26 24.60
C GLY A 20 -7.32 22.62 25.26
N VAL A 21 -7.05 23.67 24.47
CA VAL A 21 -6.97 25.05 24.99
C VAL A 21 -8.31 25.50 25.59
N LEU A 22 -9.41 25.19 24.92
CA LEU A 22 -10.75 25.54 25.39
C LEU A 22 -11.07 24.86 26.72
N VAL A 23 -10.75 23.59 26.87
CA VAL A 23 -10.95 22.82 28.11
C VAL A 23 -10.18 23.44 29.27
N VAL A 24 -8.92 23.79 29.07
CA VAL A 24 -8.09 24.44 30.11
C VAL A 24 -8.71 25.78 30.54
N LEU A 25 -9.30 26.55 29.63
CA LEU A 25 -9.94 27.82 29.93
C LEU A 25 -11.29 27.66 30.67
N LEU A 26 -12.00 26.56 30.42
CA LEU A 26 -13.36 26.33 30.95
C LEU A 26 -13.38 25.49 32.24
N THR A 27 -12.29 24.79 32.58
CA THR A 27 -12.18 23.95 33.80
C THR A 27 -11.09 24.44 34.74
N PRO A 28 -11.29 25.59 35.41
CA PRO A 28 -10.33 26.08 36.39
C PRO A 28 -10.39 25.23 37.67
N GLY A 29 -9.28 24.57 37.99
CA GLY A 29 -9.18 23.75 39.22
C GLY A 29 -8.40 22.44 39.09
N ASP A 30 -8.30 21.90 37.90
CA ASP A 30 -7.45 20.74 37.58
C ASP A 30 -6.05 21.22 37.13
N ASP A 31 -5.09 20.30 37.17
CA ASP A 31 -3.77 20.55 36.57
C ASP A 31 -3.99 20.86 35.05
N PRO A 32 -3.74 22.13 34.62
CA PRO A 32 -4.08 22.57 33.27
C PRO A 32 -3.37 21.77 32.19
N LEU A 33 -2.11 21.37 32.45
CA LEU A 33 -1.32 20.59 31.53
C LEU A 33 -1.88 19.18 31.37
N ARG A 34 -2.30 18.58 32.46
CA ARG A 34 -2.89 17.24 32.47
C ARG A 34 -4.25 17.23 31.75
N ALA A 35 -5.10 18.20 32.02
CA ALA A 35 -6.40 18.35 31.34
C ALA A 35 -6.23 18.56 29.83
N PHE A 36 -5.30 19.43 29.43
CA PHE A 36 -4.95 19.67 28.03
C PHE A 36 -4.48 18.38 27.33
N LEU A 37 -3.51 17.66 27.92
CA LEU A 37 -2.96 16.45 27.32
C LEU A 37 -4.01 15.33 27.18
N ILE A 38 -4.83 15.11 28.21
CA ILE A 38 -5.89 14.11 28.17
C ILE A 38 -6.87 14.42 27.03
N TRP A 39 -7.29 15.68 26.92
CA TRP A 39 -8.21 16.10 25.86
C TRP A 39 -7.60 15.92 24.46
N VAL A 40 -6.43 16.51 24.21
CA VAL A 40 -5.74 16.44 22.91
C VAL A 40 -5.56 14.99 22.44
N LEU A 41 -5.12 14.13 23.35
CA LEU A 41 -4.83 12.74 23.00
C LEU A 41 -6.10 11.92 22.79
N SER A 42 -7.14 12.14 23.59
CA SER A 42 -8.44 11.46 23.41
C SER A 42 -9.10 11.84 22.09
N GLU A 43 -9.09 13.12 21.75
CA GLU A 43 -9.64 13.64 20.49
C GLU A 43 -8.84 13.14 19.27
N SER A 44 -7.50 13.12 19.39
CA SER A 44 -6.62 12.60 18.35
C SER A 44 -6.86 11.12 18.06
N ILE A 45 -7.12 10.32 19.08
CA ILE A 45 -7.49 8.90 18.92
C ILE A 45 -8.81 8.75 18.18
N GLY A 46 -9.83 9.53 18.56
CA GLY A 46 -11.12 9.55 17.87
C GLY A 46 -10.98 9.97 16.40
N ALA A 47 -10.19 11.00 16.13
CA ALA A 47 -9.91 11.44 14.77
C ALA A 47 -9.18 10.37 13.95
N LEU A 48 -8.15 9.72 14.49
CA LEU A 48 -7.44 8.63 13.82
C LEU A 48 -8.33 7.41 13.52
N ALA A 49 -9.35 7.18 14.33
CA ALA A 49 -10.30 6.08 14.11
C ALA A 49 -11.38 6.43 13.07
N LEU A 50 -11.90 7.65 13.05
CA LEU A 50 -13.06 8.04 12.25
C LEU A 50 -12.73 8.76 10.94
N VAL A 51 -11.73 9.65 10.94
CA VAL A 51 -11.38 10.48 9.79
C VAL A 51 -11.02 9.65 8.55
N PRO A 52 -10.24 8.57 8.65
CA PRO A 52 -9.95 7.72 7.50
C PRO A 52 -11.20 7.14 6.84
N LEU A 53 -12.20 6.75 7.64
CA LEU A 53 -13.48 6.24 7.12
C LEU A 53 -14.25 7.33 6.37
N GLY A 54 -14.35 8.52 6.96
CA GLY A 54 -15.04 9.67 6.32
C GLY A 54 -14.39 10.09 4.99
N LEU A 55 -13.07 10.18 4.96
CA LEU A 55 -12.31 10.56 3.75
C LEU A 55 -12.35 9.50 2.64
N LEU A 56 -12.48 8.23 3.00
CA LEU A 56 -12.51 7.12 2.05
C LEU A 56 -13.91 6.77 1.58
N PHE A 57 -14.94 7.24 2.29
CA PHE A 57 -16.32 6.94 1.96
C PHE A 57 -16.72 7.54 0.62
N LYS A 58 -17.02 6.69 -0.34
CA LYS A 58 -17.59 7.04 -1.64
C LYS A 58 -18.85 6.21 -1.84
N PRO A 59 -19.99 6.80 -2.24
CA PRO A 59 -21.26 6.08 -2.37
C PRO A 59 -21.20 4.83 -3.24
N HIS A 60 -20.33 4.80 -4.26
CA HIS A 60 -20.18 3.63 -5.12
C HIS A 60 -19.53 2.43 -4.41
N TYR A 61 -18.89 2.60 -3.25
CA TYR A 61 -18.40 1.47 -2.46
C TYR A 61 -19.55 0.58 -1.96
N LEU A 62 -20.72 1.15 -1.70
CA LEU A 62 -21.93 0.37 -1.32
C LEU A 62 -22.35 -0.59 -2.46
N LEU A 63 -22.09 -0.23 -3.72
CA LEU A 63 -22.36 -1.08 -4.88
C LEU A 63 -21.28 -2.15 -5.12
N ARG A 64 -20.04 -1.92 -4.68
CA ARG A 64 -18.92 -2.85 -4.81
C ARG A 64 -19.05 -4.07 -3.89
N HIS A 65 -19.82 -3.99 -2.82
CA HIS A 65 -20.12 -5.10 -1.89
C HIS A 65 -20.96 -6.22 -2.53
N ARG A 66 -21.22 -6.18 -3.83
CA ARG A 66 -21.85 -7.29 -4.58
C ARG A 66 -20.93 -8.49 -4.81
N ASN A 67 -19.62 -8.41 -4.49
CA ASN A 67 -18.74 -9.56 -4.57
C ASN A 67 -18.86 -10.41 -3.28
N PRO A 68 -19.55 -11.55 -3.31
CA PRO A 68 -19.82 -12.35 -2.11
C PRO A 68 -18.56 -12.90 -1.47
N ARG A 69 -17.48 -13.13 -2.25
CA ARG A 69 -16.20 -13.60 -1.74
C ARG A 69 -15.51 -12.55 -0.87
N LEU A 70 -15.47 -11.29 -1.34
CA LEU A 70 -14.87 -10.19 -0.58
C LEU A 70 -15.63 -9.92 0.72
N LEU A 71 -16.97 -9.98 0.65
CA LEU A 71 -17.84 -9.79 1.81
C LEU A 71 -17.63 -10.90 2.84
N PHE A 72 -17.54 -12.14 2.40
CA PHE A 72 -17.24 -13.29 3.26
C PHE A 72 -15.85 -13.15 3.92
N GLU A 73 -14.82 -12.79 3.15
CA GLU A 73 -13.46 -12.57 3.70
C GLU A 73 -13.43 -11.44 4.73
N SER A 74 -14.15 -10.34 4.47
CA SER A 74 -14.21 -9.20 5.39
C SER A 74 -14.91 -9.56 6.68
N LEU A 75 -16.05 -10.26 6.61
CA LEU A 75 -16.79 -10.72 7.78
C LEU A 75 -16.02 -11.76 8.58
N LEU A 76 -15.36 -12.69 7.91
CA LEU A 76 -14.52 -13.70 8.55
C LEU A 76 -13.34 -13.04 9.27
N THR A 77 -12.66 -12.10 8.61
CA THR A 77 -11.53 -11.37 9.20
C THR A 77 -12.00 -10.53 10.40
N LEU A 78 -13.15 -9.86 10.29
CA LEU A 78 -13.76 -9.13 11.40
C LEU A 78 -14.04 -10.06 12.59
N ALA A 79 -14.72 -11.19 12.35
CA ALA A 79 -15.04 -12.15 13.40
C ALA A 79 -13.78 -12.68 14.11
N ILE A 80 -12.76 -13.08 13.34
CA ILE A 80 -11.49 -13.54 13.89
C ILE A 80 -10.80 -12.44 14.69
N THR A 81 -10.75 -11.22 14.18
CA THR A 81 -10.09 -10.09 14.86
C THR A 81 -10.81 -9.76 16.17
N LEU A 82 -12.13 -9.66 16.17
CA LEU A 82 -12.90 -9.36 17.37
C LEU A 82 -12.80 -10.46 18.43
N THR A 83 -12.95 -11.74 18.03
CA THR A 83 -12.87 -12.86 18.98
C THR A 83 -11.48 -13.01 19.59
N LEU A 84 -10.42 -12.93 18.79
CA LEU A 84 -9.06 -13.01 19.29
C LEU A 84 -8.66 -11.79 20.12
N SER A 85 -9.13 -10.60 19.75
CA SER A 85 -8.92 -9.39 20.57
C SER A 85 -9.64 -9.48 21.90
N TRP A 86 -10.88 -9.99 21.92
CA TRP A 86 -11.63 -10.23 23.14
C TRP A 86 -10.94 -11.24 24.07
N LEU A 87 -10.50 -12.38 23.52
CA LEU A 87 -9.73 -13.40 24.26
C LEU A 87 -8.41 -12.85 24.79
N SER A 88 -7.72 -12.04 23.98
CA SER A 88 -6.45 -11.45 24.39
C SER A 88 -6.61 -10.50 25.57
N MET A 89 -7.71 -9.74 25.65
CA MET A 89 -8.01 -8.85 26.77
C MET A 89 -8.27 -9.63 28.06
N LEU A 90 -8.87 -10.83 27.98
CA LEU A 90 -9.17 -11.65 29.16
C LEU A 90 -7.97 -12.46 29.67
N TYR A 91 -7.17 -13.03 28.77
CA TYR A 91 -6.22 -14.07 29.13
C TYR A 91 -4.75 -13.66 28.99
N LEU A 92 -4.44 -12.66 28.16
CA LEU A 92 -3.05 -12.33 27.86
C LEU A 92 -2.52 -11.17 28.73
N PRO A 93 -1.27 -11.28 29.13
CA PRO A 93 -0.61 -10.23 29.90
C PRO A 93 -0.37 -8.93 29.10
N TRP A 94 -0.25 -9.01 27.78
CA TRP A 94 0.01 -7.88 26.88
C TRP A 94 -0.99 -7.87 25.72
N PRO A 95 -2.30 -7.65 25.99
CA PRO A 95 -3.36 -7.80 24.98
C PRO A 95 -3.18 -6.88 23.78
N PHE A 96 -2.72 -5.66 24.00
CA PHE A 96 -2.58 -4.64 22.94
C PHE A 96 -1.56 -5.02 21.88
N THR A 97 -0.49 -5.74 22.24
CA THR A 97 0.50 -6.24 21.29
C THR A 97 -0.12 -7.23 20.31
N PHE A 98 -0.98 -8.11 20.81
CA PHE A 98 -1.71 -9.06 19.99
C PHE A 98 -2.73 -8.37 19.06
N ILE A 99 -3.47 -7.40 19.59
CA ILE A 99 -4.46 -6.64 18.83
C ILE A 99 -3.79 -5.90 17.67
N ILE A 100 -2.61 -5.29 17.89
CA ILE A 100 -1.84 -4.63 16.80
C ILE A 100 -1.56 -5.61 15.66
N VAL A 101 -1.08 -6.81 15.96
CA VAL A 101 -0.75 -7.82 14.93
C VAL A 101 -1.99 -8.20 14.12
N LEU A 102 -3.14 -8.39 14.77
CA LEU A 102 -4.40 -8.71 14.09
C LEU A 102 -4.87 -7.58 13.19
N LEU A 103 -4.75 -6.33 13.65
CA LEU A 103 -5.12 -5.15 12.84
C LEU A 103 -4.17 -4.96 11.66
N MET A 104 -2.87 -5.15 11.85
CA MET A 104 -1.89 -5.12 10.76
C MET A 104 -2.17 -6.23 9.74
N TRP A 105 -2.52 -7.44 10.18
CA TRP A 105 -2.92 -8.53 9.29
C TRP A 105 -4.16 -8.17 8.46
N SER A 106 -5.19 -7.57 9.10
CA SER A 106 -6.38 -7.10 8.38
C SER A 106 -6.06 -6.03 7.33
N ALA A 107 -5.14 -5.10 7.65
CA ALA A 107 -4.69 -4.05 6.74
C ALA A 107 -3.96 -4.59 5.50
N VAL A 108 -3.18 -5.66 5.68
CA VAL A 108 -2.49 -6.34 4.56
C VAL A 108 -3.46 -7.08 3.66
N ARG A 109 -4.46 -7.74 4.24
CA ARG A 109 -5.36 -8.64 3.52
C ARG A 109 -6.53 -7.94 2.83
N LEU A 110 -7.13 -6.97 3.50
CA LEU A 110 -8.37 -6.33 3.07
C LEU A 110 -8.15 -4.99 2.37
N PRO A 111 -9.14 -4.51 1.58
CA PRO A 111 -9.17 -3.13 1.11
C PRO A 111 -9.26 -2.15 2.28
N ARG A 112 -8.91 -0.87 2.01
CA ARG A 112 -8.81 0.16 3.05
C ARG A 112 -10.06 0.35 3.89
N MET A 113 -11.22 0.43 3.25
CA MET A 113 -12.49 0.69 3.97
C MET A 113 -12.79 -0.41 4.98
N GLU A 114 -12.66 -1.65 4.56
CA GLU A 114 -12.90 -2.83 5.39
C GLU A 114 -11.90 -2.91 6.55
N ALA A 115 -10.62 -2.63 6.28
CA ALA A 115 -9.59 -2.59 7.32
C ALA A 115 -9.88 -1.50 8.37
N PHE A 116 -10.23 -0.28 7.95
CA PHE A 116 -10.59 0.79 8.88
C PHE A 116 -11.88 0.51 9.66
N LEU A 117 -12.88 -0.15 9.06
CA LEU A 117 -14.06 -0.60 9.78
C LEU A 117 -13.70 -1.62 10.87
N ILE A 118 -12.79 -2.55 10.58
CA ILE A 118 -12.29 -3.50 11.58
C ILE A 118 -11.54 -2.76 12.69
N PHE A 119 -10.72 -1.75 12.37
CA PHE A 119 -10.04 -0.94 13.37
C PHE A 119 -11.05 -0.25 14.29
N LEU A 120 -12.03 0.43 13.72
CA LEU A 120 -13.07 1.13 14.47
C LEU A 120 -13.84 0.19 15.41
N THR A 121 -14.32 -0.93 14.86
CA THR A 121 -15.09 -1.90 15.64
C THR A 121 -14.28 -2.56 16.75
N THR A 122 -12.99 -2.83 16.49
CA THR A 122 -12.07 -3.39 17.49
C THR A 122 -11.79 -2.39 18.61
N VAL A 123 -11.50 -1.13 18.27
CA VAL A 123 -11.28 -0.06 19.26
C VAL A 123 -12.54 0.17 20.08
N MET A 124 -13.72 0.18 19.46
CA MET A 124 -14.99 0.32 20.15
C MET A 124 -15.26 -0.84 21.12
N MET A 125 -15.00 -2.08 20.70
CA MET A 125 -15.13 -3.27 21.57
C MET A 125 -14.17 -3.18 22.77
N VAL A 126 -12.89 -2.87 22.53
CA VAL A 126 -11.90 -2.73 23.61
C VAL A 126 -12.30 -1.61 24.57
N SER A 127 -12.76 -0.46 24.08
CA SER A 127 -13.23 0.65 24.90
C SER A 127 -14.42 0.25 25.78
N LEU A 128 -15.39 -0.49 25.23
CA LEU A 128 -16.54 -1.00 25.98
C LEU A 128 -16.11 -2.00 27.06
N MET A 129 -15.19 -2.91 26.78
CA MET A 129 -14.66 -3.86 27.76
C MET A 129 -13.97 -3.14 28.91
N MET A 130 -13.14 -2.14 28.60
CA MET A 130 -12.44 -1.33 29.62
C MET A 130 -13.39 -0.47 30.46
N ALA A 131 -14.49 -0.01 29.87
CA ALA A 131 -15.52 0.73 30.59
C ALA A 131 -16.37 -0.18 31.48
N ALA A 132 -16.63 -1.42 31.07
CA ALA A 132 -17.40 -2.40 31.84
C ALA A 132 -16.61 -2.99 33.00
N ASP A 133 -15.32 -3.22 32.82
CA ASP A 133 -14.44 -3.76 33.86
C ASP A 133 -13.10 -2.98 33.89
N PRO A 134 -13.00 -1.94 34.72
CA PRO A 134 -11.76 -1.18 34.93
C PRO A 134 -10.60 -2.03 35.47
N SER A 135 -10.86 -3.20 36.04
CA SER A 135 -9.84 -4.10 36.57
C SER A 135 -8.97 -4.71 35.46
N LEU A 136 -9.47 -4.76 34.24
CA LEU A 136 -8.69 -5.16 33.05
C LEU A 136 -7.46 -4.26 32.80
N LEU A 137 -7.51 -3.01 33.26
CA LEU A 137 -6.39 -2.06 33.29
C LEU A 137 -5.55 -2.15 34.55
N ALA A 138 -6.13 -2.66 35.64
CA ALA A 138 -5.53 -2.67 36.98
C ALA A 138 -4.47 -3.76 37.21
N THR A 139 -4.13 -4.55 36.19
CA THR A 139 -2.96 -5.42 36.29
C THR A 139 -1.71 -4.56 36.51
N PRO A 140 -0.82 -4.89 37.51
CA PRO A 140 0.23 -3.99 38.03
C PRO A 140 1.37 -3.69 37.03
N ARG A 141 1.06 -3.47 35.79
CA ARG A 141 1.99 -3.65 34.70
C ARG A 141 2.76 -2.44 34.26
N THR A 142 2.30 -1.27 34.51
CA THR A 142 3.13 -0.06 34.38
C THR A 142 2.42 1.15 34.99
N TYR A 143 3.13 1.89 35.81
CA TYR A 143 2.78 3.24 36.26
C TYR A 143 2.29 4.13 35.08
N LEU A 144 2.83 3.91 33.87
CA LEU A 144 2.43 4.63 32.66
C LEU A 144 0.98 4.36 32.25
N MET A 145 0.50 3.13 32.30
CA MET A 145 -0.86 2.78 31.86
C MET A 145 -1.95 3.27 32.81
N SER A 146 -1.67 3.33 34.11
CA SER A 146 -2.61 3.87 35.08
C SER A 146 -2.78 5.39 34.97
N HIS A 147 -1.74 6.10 34.53
CA HIS A 147 -1.76 7.56 34.36
C HIS A 147 -2.15 8.00 32.93
N MET A 148 -2.03 7.09 31.95
CA MET A 148 -2.29 7.35 30.52
C MET A 148 -3.18 6.26 29.91
N PRO A 149 -4.47 6.18 30.25
CA PRO A 149 -5.39 5.12 29.78
C PRO A 149 -5.61 5.13 28.26
N TRP A 150 -5.31 6.25 27.61
CA TRP A 150 -5.39 6.43 26.15
C TRP A 150 -4.19 5.87 25.38
N LEU A 151 -3.04 5.67 26.02
CA LEU A 151 -1.80 5.24 25.36
C LEU A 151 -1.94 3.92 24.57
N PRO A 152 -2.62 2.88 25.09
CA PRO A 152 -2.84 1.65 24.35
C PRO A 152 -3.55 1.86 23.01
N PHE A 153 -4.56 2.75 22.96
CA PHE A 153 -5.30 3.04 21.74
C PHE A 153 -4.44 3.72 20.68
N LEU A 154 -3.62 4.67 21.10
CA LEU A 154 -2.67 5.34 20.21
C LEU A 154 -1.64 4.37 19.64
N LEU A 155 -1.09 3.50 20.48
CA LEU A 155 -0.13 2.47 20.08
C LEU A 155 -0.74 1.46 19.10
N ILE A 156 -2.04 1.17 19.19
CA ILE A 156 -2.76 0.29 18.28
C ILE A 156 -3.08 0.99 16.96
N LEU A 157 -3.67 2.18 17.03
CA LEU A 157 -4.20 2.86 15.84
C LEU A 157 -3.11 3.40 14.93
N LEU A 158 -2.03 3.92 15.48
CA LEU A 158 -1.00 4.59 14.69
C LEU A 158 -0.28 3.62 13.75
N PRO A 159 0.26 2.47 14.20
CA PRO A 159 0.88 1.49 13.31
C PRO A 159 -0.11 0.89 12.30
N ALA A 160 -1.36 0.61 12.73
CA ALA A 160 -2.39 0.05 11.88
C ALA A 160 -2.77 1.01 10.75
N ASN A 161 -2.94 2.31 11.03
CA ASN A 161 -3.19 3.33 10.02
C ASN A 161 -2.01 3.48 9.06
N ILE A 162 -0.78 3.56 9.57
CA ILE A 162 0.44 3.64 8.75
C ILE A 162 0.53 2.43 7.83
N MET A 163 0.34 1.21 8.36
CA MET A 163 0.40 0.00 7.56
C MET A 163 -0.64 -0.04 6.45
N THR A 164 -1.88 0.39 6.75
CA THR A 164 -2.94 0.48 5.73
C THR A 164 -2.57 1.44 4.61
N MET A 165 -1.94 2.57 4.94
CA MET A 165 -1.47 3.54 3.94
C MET A 165 -0.33 3.00 3.09
N VAL A 166 0.67 2.39 3.73
CA VAL A 166 1.81 1.79 3.06
C VAL A 166 1.33 0.71 2.09
N MET A 167 0.46 -0.19 2.54
CA MET A 167 -0.10 -1.24 1.69
C MET A 167 -0.93 -0.69 0.52
N TYR A 168 -1.63 0.41 0.74
CA TYR A 168 -2.33 1.08 -0.36
C TYR A 168 -1.38 1.68 -1.39
N ALA A 169 -0.32 2.34 -0.95
CA ALA A 169 0.69 2.90 -1.84
C ALA A 169 1.35 1.80 -2.68
N PHE A 170 1.76 0.70 -2.06
CA PHE A 170 2.32 -0.46 -2.77
C PHE A 170 1.36 -1.08 -3.80
N ARG A 171 0.07 -1.20 -3.45
CA ARG A 171 -0.94 -1.74 -4.38
C ARG A 171 -1.18 -0.81 -5.57
N ALA A 172 -1.20 0.51 -5.33
CA ALA A 172 -1.34 1.50 -6.37
C ALA A 172 -0.14 1.49 -7.33
N GLU A 173 1.07 1.43 -6.79
CA GLU A 173 2.31 1.35 -7.58
C GLU A 173 2.37 0.09 -8.43
N ARG A 174 2.10 -1.08 -7.83
CA ARG A 174 2.04 -2.35 -8.57
C ARG A 174 1.01 -2.33 -9.70
N LYS A 175 -0.15 -1.73 -9.46
CA LYS A 175 -1.18 -1.59 -10.48
C LYS A 175 -0.69 -0.73 -11.64
N HIS A 176 -0.07 0.40 -11.34
CA HIS A 176 0.48 1.30 -12.36
C HIS A 176 1.57 0.62 -13.21
N ILE A 177 2.49 -0.11 -12.57
CA ILE A 177 3.53 -0.88 -13.27
C ILE A 177 2.90 -1.94 -14.17
N SER A 178 1.93 -2.71 -13.67
CA SER A 178 1.25 -3.75 -14.43
C SER A 178 0.45 -3.20 -15.62
N GLU A 179 -0.22 -2.04 -15.44
CA GLU A 179 -0.92 -1.35 -16.53
C GLU A 179 0.06 -0.86 -17.60
N SER A 180 1.17 -0.23 -17.18
CA SER A 180 2.23 0.23 -18.10
C SER A 180 2.86 -0.92 -18.88
N GLU A 181 3.18 -2.04 -18.21
CA GLU A 181 3.68 -3.24 -18.85
C GLU A 181 2.70 -3.81 -19.88
N THR A 182 1.42 -3.84 -19.53
CA THR A 182 0.37 -4.33 -20.44
C THR A 182 0.23 -3.42 -21.66
N HIS A 183 0.26 -2.10 -21.46
CA HIS A 183 0.20 -1.14 -22.56
C HIS A 183 1.43 -1.26 -23.47
N PHE A 184 2.63 -1.37 -22.89
CA PHE A 184 3.84 -1.57 -23.66
C PHE A 184 3.80 -2.87 -24.48
N ARG A 185 3.41 -3.98 -23.85
CA ARG A 185 3.28 -5.27 -24.51
C ARG A 185 2.27 -5.24 -25.65
N ASN A 186 1.10 -4.62 -25.43
CA ASN A 186 0.09 -4.49 -26.46
C ASN A 186 0.56 -3.59 -27.61
N ALA A 187 1.17 -2.45 -27.30
CA ALA A 187 1.73 -1.55 -28.32
C ALA A 187 2.79 -2.25 -29.18
N MET A 188 3.65 -3.03 -28.55
CA MET A 188 4.66 -3.81 -29.23
C MET A 188 4.03 -4.92 -30.08
N GLU A 189 3.15 -5.76 -29.52
CA GLU A 189 2.60 -6.95 -30.19
C GLU A 189 1.68 -6.61 -31.36
N TYR A 190 0.87 -5.55 -31.23
CA TYR A 190 -0.08 -5.12 -32.29
C TYR A 190 0.49 -4.07 -33.23
N SER A 191 1.77 -3.72 -33.12
CA SER A 191 2.43 -2.85 -34.09
C SER A 191 2.56 -3.54 -35.45
N ALA A 192 2.25 -2.80 -36.51
CA ALA A 192 2.52 -3.25 -37.87
C ALA A 192 4.01 -3.23 -38.25
N ILE A 193 4.82 -2.54 -37.44
CA ILE A 193 6.29 -2.45 -37.64
C ILE A 193 6.94 -3.55 -36.79
N GLY A 194 7.93 -4.24 -37.35
CA GLY A 194 8.76 -5.20 -36.63
C GLY A 194 9.51 -4.52 -35.48
N MET A 195 9.27 -4.99 -34.27
CA MET A 195 9.89 -4.44 -33.05
C MET A 195 10.56 -5.54 -32.24
N ALA A 196 11.72 -5.21 -31.66
CA ALA A 196 12.42 -6.10 -30.75
C ALA A 196 13.05 -5.37 -29.59
N LEU A 197 13.14 -6.07 -28.45
CA LEU A 197 14.04 -5.75 -27.36
C LEU A 197 15.27 -6.64 -27.50
N VAL A 198 16.44 -6.03 -27.56
CA VAL A 198 17.71 -6.74 -27.76
C VAL A 198 18.60 -6.47 -26.55
N GLY A 199 19.21 -7.49 -26.01
CA GLY A 199 20.16 -7.35 -24.91
C GLY A 199 21.52 -6.82 -25.38
N THR A 200 22.35 -6.42 -24.45
CA THR A 200 23.67 -5.82 -24.71
C THR A 200 24.63 -6.77 -25.45
N GLU A 201 24.42 -8.06 -25.38
CA GLU A 201 25.19 -9.08 -26.09
C GLU A 201 24.57 -9.46 -27.45
N GLY A 202 23.44 -8.82 -27.81
CA GLY A 202 22.77 -9.02 -29.08
C GLY A 202 21.68 -10.08 -29.11
N GLN A 203 21.37 -10.72 -27.94
CA GLN A 203 20.31 -11.71 -27.84
C GLN A 203 18.91 -11.07 -27.94
N TRP A 204 18.00 -11.74 -28.62
CA TRP A 204 16.61 -11.31 -28.75
C TRP A 204 15.86 -11.60 -27.45
N LEU A 205 15.58 -10.55 -26.65
CA LEU A 205 14.86 -10.68 -25.38
C LEU A 205 13.34 -10.74 -25.61
N GLN A 206 12.84 -9.94 -26.53
CA GLN A 206 11.43 -9.89 -26.89
C GLN A 206 11.31 -9.45 -28.36
N THR A 207 10.41 -10.09 -29.09
CA THR A 207 10.12 -9.77 -30.49
C THR A 207 8.63 -9.76 -30.71
N ASN A 208 8.11 -8.89 -31.57
CA ASN A 208 6.71 -8.88 -31.93
C ASN A 208 6.42 -9.74 -33.15
N LYS A 209 5.14 -10.00 -33.39
CA LYS A 209 4.67 -10.82 -34.51
C LYS A 209 5.09 -10.28 -35.87
N ALA A 210 5.09 -8.96 -36.07
CA ALA A 210 5.48 -8.34 -37.32
C ALA A 210 6.96 -8.60 -37.64
N LEU A 211 7.85 -8.53 -36.65
CA LEU A 211 9.28 -8.85 -36.82
C LEU A 211 9.48 -10.34 -37.16
N CYS A 212 8.79 -11.23 -36.43
CA CYS A 212 8.85 -12.66 -36.71
C CYS A 212 8.40 -13.00 -38.15
N GLN A 213 7.34 -12.37 -38.61
CA GLN A 213 6.88 -12.51 -40.00
C GLN A 213 7.87 -11.95 -41.00
N PHE A 214 8.50 -10.82 -40.67
CA PHE A 214 9.49 -10.18 -41.57
C PHE A 214 10.77 -11.01 -41.68
N LEU A 215 11.26 -11.57 -40.57
CA LEU A 215 12.49 -12.37 -40.54
C LEU A 215 12.28 -13.84 -40.94
N GLY A 216 11.03 -14.34 -40.90
CA GLY A 216 10.72 -15.74 -41.21
C GLY A 216 10.97 -16.72 -40.05
N TYR A 217 11.27 -16.23 -38.83
CA TYR A 217 11.55 -17.02 -37.63
C TYR A 217 10.42 -16.89 -36.61
N SER A 218 10.20 -17.94 -35.87
CA SER A 218 9.34 -17.89 -34.68
C SER A 218 10.03 -17.17 -33.50
N GLN A 219 9.24 -16.71 -32.51
CA GLN A 219 9.81 -16.10 -31.31
C GLN A 219 10.76 -17.04 -30.53
N GLU A 220 10.47 -18.34 -30.56
CA GLU A 220 11.28 -19.35 -29.87
C GLU A 220 12.63 -19.54 -30.56
N GLU A 221 12.63 -19.57 -31.89
CA GLU A 221 13.87 -19.65 -32.66
C GLU A 221 14.73 -18.41 -32.49
N LEU A 222 14.12 -17.20 -32.51
CA LEU A 222 14.86 -15.95 -32.30
C LEU A 222 15.48 -15.86 -30.92
N ARG A 223 14.83 -16.40 -29.86
CA ARG A 223 15.42 -16.45 -28.51
C ARG A 223 16.72 -17.24 -28.42
N GLY A 224 16.91 -18.22 -29.31
CA GLY A 224 18.12 -19.00 -29.39
C GLY A 224 19.21 -18.36 -30.24
N LEU A 225 18.94 -17.23 -30.86
CA LEU A 225 19.85 -16.55 -31.78
C LEU A 225 20.21 -15.14 -31.27
N THR A 226 21.25 -14.58 -31.89
CA THR A 226 21.61 -13.17 -31.71
C THR A 226 21.39 -12.42 -33.03
N PHE A 227 21.23 -11.09 -32.96
CA PHE A 227 21.09 -10.31 -34.19
C PHE A 227 22.34 -10.39 -35.07
N GLN A 228 23.51 -10.58 -34.47
CA GLN A 228 24.78 -10.77 -35.20
C GLN A 228 24.72 -12.01 -36.10
N GLN A 229 24.16 -13.10 -35.64
CA GLN A 229 24.06 -14.35 -36.41
C GLN A 229 23.10 -14.21 -37.61
N LEU A 230 22.12 -13.33 -37.52
CA LEU A 230 21.15 -13.08 -38.59
C LEU A 230 21.57 -11.94 -39.53
N THR A 231 22.48 -11.06 -39.10
CA THR A 231 22.92 -9.91 -39.91
C THR A 231 23.94 -10.35 -40.97
N TRP A 232 23.81 -9.83 -42.20
CA TRP A 232 24.71 -10.10 -43.27
C TRP A 232 26.15 -9.63 -42.92
N PRO A 233 27.22 -10.42 -43.17
CA PRO A 233 28.57 -10.13 -42.69
C PRO A 233 29.14 -8.76 -43.08
N GLU A 234 28.82 -8.28 -44.27
CA GLU A 234 29.27 -6.96 -44.74
C GLU A 234 28.63 -5.80 -43.95
N ASP A 235 27.43 -5.99 -43.45
CA ASP A 235 26.66 -4.98 -42.70
C ASP A 235 26.95 -5.06 -41.18
N LEU A 236 27.38 -6.23 -40.70
CA LEU A 236 27.56 -6.51 -39.27
C LEU A 236 28.58 -5.59 -38.60
N ASN A 237 29.76 -5.38 -39.23
CA ASN A 237 30.81 -4.54 -38.66
C ASN A 237 30.36 -3.08 -38.45
N LYS A 238 29.57 -2.56 -39.37
CA LYS A 238 29.04 -1.19 -39.26
C LYS A 238 27.99 -1.11 -38.17
N ASP A 239 27.15 -2.14 -38.06
CA ASP A 239 26.10 -2.22 -37.02
C ASP A 239 26.72 -2.29 -35.62
N LEU A 240 27.74 -3.15 -35.42
CA LEU A 240 28.42 -3.29 -34.13
C LEU A 240 29.09 -1.98 -33.67
N GLN A 241 29.69 -1.21 -34.60
CA GLN A 241 30.27 0.10 -34.27
C GLN A 241 29.18 1.08 -33.77
N GLN A 242 28.00 1.06 -34.35
CA GLN A 242 26.88 1.91 -33.89
C GLN A 242 26.34 1.44 -32.54
N VAL A 243 26.24 0.13 -32.34
CA VAL A 243 25.81 -0.47 -31.07
C VAL A 243 26.79 -0.12 -29.95
N GLU A 244 28.11 -0.18 -30.21
CA GLU A 244 29.15 0.20 -29.24
C GLU A 244 29.01 1.68 -28.81
N LYS A 245 28.80 2.59 -29.77
CA LYS A 245 28.54 4.00 -29.48
C LYS A 245 27.23 4.22 -28.70
N LEU A 246 26.20 3.44 -28.98
CA LEU A 246 24.96 3.48 -28.25
C LEU A 246 25.15 3.02 -26.80
N ILE A 247 25.85 1.90 -26.59
CA ILE A 247 26.12 1.34 -25.26
C ILE A 247 27.03 2.26 -24.43
N SER A 248 28.02 2.87 -25.07
CA SER A 248 28.92 3.85 -24.41
C SER A 248 28.22 5.17 -24.06
N GLY A 249 27.00 5.41 -24.59
CA GLY A 249 26.27 6.65 -24.39
C GLY A 249 26.75 7.82 -25.25
N GLU A 250 27.63 7.56 -26.26
CA GLU A 250 28.09 8.58 -27.23
C GLU A 250 26.90 9.04 -28.10
N ILE A 251 25.99 8.12 -28.46
CA ILE A 251 24.77 8.40 -29.20
C ILE A 251 23.56 7.81 -28.49
N ASN A 252 22.40 8.44 -28.66
CA ASN A 252 21.13 7.94 -28.05
C ASN A 252 20.32 7.06 -29.00
N THR A 253 20.53 7.23 -30.32
CA THR A 253 19.82 6.49 -31.37
C THR A 253 20.70 6.41 -32.60
N TYR A 254 20.46 5.39 -33.44
CA TYR A 254 21.00 5.34 -34.79
C TYR A 254 20.00 4.69 -35.74
N SER A 255 20.21 4.89 -37.04
CA SER A 255 19.44 4.27 -38.12
C SER A 255 20.39 3.79 -39.20
N MET A 256 20.15 2.58 -39.71
CA MET A 256 20.93 2.03 -40.81
C MET A 256 20.10 1.05 -41.63
N GLU A 257 20.45 0.91 -42.88
CA GLU A 257 19.97 -0.19 -43.73
C GLU A 257 20.92 -1.37 -43.58
N LYS A 258 20.35 -2.55 -43.31
CA LYS A 258 21.10 -3.81 -43.20
C LYS A 258 20.28 -4.99 -43.69
N ARG A 259 21.01 -5.99 -44.16
CA ARG A 259 20.43 -7.24 -44.68
C ARG A 259 20.43 -8.31 -43.58
N TYR A 260 19.33 -9.05 -43.51
CA TYR A 260 19.21 -10.23 -42.66
C TYR A 260 19.12 -11.50 -43.49
N TYR A 261 19.59 -12.59 -42.95
CA TYR A 261 19.25 -13.92 -43.45
C TYR A 261 17.80 -14.23 -43.09
N ASN A 262 17.07 -14.77 -44.07
CA ASN A 262 15.68 -15.19 -43.95
C ASN A 262 15.59 -16.73 -44.16
#